data_4ec4b153572da6dec756e3eddcf670f9
#
_entry.id   4ec4b153572da6dec756e3eddcf670f9
#
_cell.length_a   1.000
_cell.length_b   1.000
_cell.length_c   1.000
_cell.angle_alpha   90.00
_cell.angle_beta   90.00
_cell.angle_gamma   90.00
#
_symmetry.space_group_name_H-M   'P 1'
#
loop_
_entity.id
_entity.type
_entity.pdbx_description
1 polymer ?
#
loop_
_entity_poly.entity_id
_entity_poly.type
_entity_poly.pdbx_seq_one_letter_code
_entity_poly.pdbx_strand_id
1 'polypeptide(L)'
;MLRNREIRFLLLVMGAISLTAILVAAFISPVSTLLVFILSLLLMGSSLLFTRWRYRELDKLSVYMGEISNGNDTLDVRDNQEGELSILKNNIYKVTLMLSEHRSLLQRDKVQLTDAISDISHQLKTPLTSMTMMADLLSDPNLSPAKRSEFTHHIRVQLERIDWLVSSLLKLSKIDAKTIPFKKDRISVKNLIQKALEPVMIPMDIKGQTLSIVGDDNVSFIGDFNWTAEAVINILKNGVEHTPEGGAIAITFSENALFTEVIIADNGKGIPKEDLPYIFKRFYKGKNAAEGSIGIGLAMAHSIVASQNGVIDVTSDGETGTQFRIKFYKQVI
;
A
#
# COMPACT_ATOMS: atom_id res chain seq x y z
N MET A 1 37.48 32.14 -0.27
CA MET A 1 38.54 31.14 -0.35
C MET A 1 39.69 31.38 0.67
N LEU A 2 40.38 32.50 0.68
CA LEU A 2 41.45 32.81 1.64
C LEU A 2 41.04 32.98 3.11
N ARG A 3 39.75 33.01 3.40
CA ARG A 3 39.21 33.09 4.77
C ARG A 3 39.11 31.69 5.44
N ASN A 4 39.28 30.58 4.68
CA ASN A 4 39.28 29.24 5.21
C ASN A 4 40.62 28.94 5.92
N ARG A 5 40.53 28.45 7.17
CA ARG A 5 41.68 28.13 8.03
C ARG A 5 42.59 27.08 7.41
N GLU A 6 42.02 26.07 6.75
CA GLU A 6 42.74 24.97 6.12
C GLU A 6 43.62 25.46 4.93
N ILE A 7 43.03 26.34 4.08
CA ILE A 7 43.75 26.90 2.93
C ILE A 7 44.92 27.78 3.40
N ARG A 8 44.69 28.60 4.43
CA ARG A 8 45.77 29.43 5.02
C ARG A 8 46.88 28.57 5.56
N PHE A 9 46.53 27.48 6.28
CA PHE A 9 47.54 26.54 6.79
C PHE A 9 48.33 25.86 5.67
N LEU A 10 47.67 25.39 4.60
CA LEU A 10 48.32 24.82 3.43
C LEU A 10 49.29 25.81 2.77
N LEU A 11 48.85 27.06 2.56
CA LEU A 11 49.70 28.09 1.96
C LEU A 11 50.90 28.46 2.84
N LEU A 12 50.72 28.51 4.17
CA LEU A 12 51.83 28.73 5.11
C LEU A 12 52.87 27.61 5.08
N VAL A 13 52.40 26.35 5.05
CA VAL A 13 53.30 25.18 4.96
C VAL A 13 54.04 25.17 3.62
N MET A 14 53.32 25.37 2.51
CA MET A 14 53.98 25.43 1.18
C MET A 14 54.96 26.61 1.08
N GLY A 15 54.60 27.77 1.65
CA GLY A 15 55.46 28.94 1.68
C GLY A 15 56.74 28.69 2.51
N ALA A 16 56.64 28.05 3.66
CA ALA A 16 57.76 27.70 4.50
C ALA A 16 58.72 26.71 3.80
N ILE A 17 58.17 25.66 3.16
CA ILE A 17 58.95 24.68 2.37
C ILE A 17 59.65 25.36 1.20
N SER A 18 58.94 26.22 0.48
CA SER A 18 59.51 26.98 -0.64
C SER A 18 60.65 27.90 -0.20
N LEU A 19 60.44 28.59 0.92
CA LEU A 19 61.46 29.49 1.47
C LEU A 19 62.73 28.73 1.88
N THR A 20 62.59 27.61 2.57
CA THR A 20 63.77 26.76 2.94
C THR A 20 64.49 26.22 1.73
N ALA A 21 63.74 25.76 0.68
CA ALA A 21 64.36 25.28 -0.57
C ALA A 21 65.11 26.38 -1.32
N ILE A 22 64.59 27.61 -1.37
CA ILE A 22 65.24 28.78 -1.99
C ILE A 22 66.55 29.17 -1.23
N LEU A 23 66.47 29.15 0.12
CA LEU A 23 67.63 29.42 0.96
C LEU A 23 68.78 28.41 0.72
N VAL A 24 68.47 27.12 0.65
CA VAL A 24 69.40 26.08 0.39
C VAL A 24 70.04 26.23 -1.05
N ALA A 25 69.18 26.52 -2.03
CA ALA A 25 69.62 26.73 -3.41
C ALA A 25 70.60 27.95 -3.57
N ALA A 26 70.37 28.98 -2.74
CA ALA A 26 71.22 30.19 -2.74
C ALA A 26 72.67 29.91 -2.33
N PHE A 27 72.87 28.86 -1.49
CA PHE A 27 74.26 28.43 -1.17
C PHE A 27 74.99 27.66 -2.30
N ILE A 28 74.28 27.18 -3.33
CA ILE A 28 74.79 26.35 -4.38
C ILE A 28 75.15 27.23 -5.60
N SER A 29 74.16 27.94 -6.17
CA SER A 29 74.48 28.89 -7.29
C SER A 29 73.24 29.83 -7.51
N PRO A 30 73.44 31.02 -8.12
CA PRO A 30 72.41 31.94 -8.50
C PRO A 30 71.39 31.34 -9.49
N VAL A 31 71.84 30.47 -10.38
CA VAL A 31 70.96 29.79 -11.38
C VAL A 31 70.07 28.79 -10.74
N SER A 32 70.54 28.01 -9.76
CA SER A 32 69.72 27.07 -9.02
C SER A 32 68.68 27.78 -8.18
N THR A 33 69.02 28.92 -7.59
CA THR A 33 68.06 29.75 -6.82
C THR A 33 66.86 30.22 -7.68
N LEU A 34 67.18 30.72 -8.90
CA LEU A 34 66.16 31.18 -9.85
C LEU A 34 65.26 30.03 -10.30
N LEU A 35 65.85 28.85 -10.63
CA LEU A 35 65.06 27.68 -11.00
C LEU A 35 64.15 27.21 -9.91
N VAL A 36 64.59 27.10 -8.65
CA VAL A 36 63.77 26.70 -7.48
C VAL A 36 62.68 27.72 -7.21
N PHE A 37 62.94 29.02 -7.34
CA PHE A 37 61.96 30.08 -7.19
C PHE A 37 60.83 29.94 -8.23
N ILE A 38 61.17 29.79 -9.53
CA ILE A 38 60.17 29.62 -10.59
C ILE A 38 59.33 28.34 -10.34
N LEU A 39 59.97 27.21 -9.99
CA LEU A 39 59.32 25.96 -9.73
C LEU A 39 58.36 26.08 -8.54
N SER A 40 58.76 26.72 -7.43
CA SER A 40 57.91 26.95 -6.25
C SER A 40 56.72 27.83 -6.57
N LEU A 41 56.90 28.86 -7.41
CA LEU A 41 55.79 29.73 -7.84
C LEU A 41 54.78 28.97 -8.71
N LEU A 42 55.22 28.10 -9.62
CA LEU A 42 54.35 27.25 -10.44
C LEU A 42 53.59 26.23 -9.61
N LEU A 43 54.24 25.57 -8.65
CA LEU A 43 53.60 24.63 -7.74
C LEU A 43 52.54 25.32 -6.85
N MET A 44 52.84 26.50 -6.33
CA MET A 44 51.90 27.29 -5.51
C MET A 44 50.70 27.76 -6.35
N GLY A 45 50.94 28.21 -7.58
CA GLY A 45 49.90 28.61 -8.53
C GLY A 45 48.97 27.44 -8.91
N SER A 46 49.54 26.26 -9.25
CA SER A 46 48.77 25.08 -9.60
C SER A 46 47.93 24.58 -8.43
N SER A 47 48.51 24.56 -7.21
CA SER A 47 47.78 24.21 -5.98
C SER A 47 46.61 25.13 -5.69
N LEU A 48 46.77 26.45 -5.89
CA LEU A 48 45.70 27.43 -5.73
C LEU A 48 44.59 27.24 -6.77
N LEU A 49 44.95 27.01 -8.03
CA LEU A 49 43.97 26.73 -9.10
C LEU A 49 43.14 25.46 -8.83
N PHE A 50 43.82 24.37 -8.45
CA PHE A 50 43.19 23.13 -8.10
C PHE A 50 42.26 23.29 -6.91
N THR A 51 42.72 23.94 -5.85
CA THR A 51 41.89 24.22 -4.67
C THR A 51 40.66 25.04 -5.03
N ARG A 52 40.83 26.09 -5.88
CA ARG A 52 39.70 26.91 -6.33
C ARG A 52 38.68 26.12 -7.14
N TRP A 53 39.10 25.23 -8.02
CA TRP A 53 38.23 24.33 -8.78
C TRP A 53 37.45 23.40 -7.85
N ARG A 54 38.14 22.77 -6.89
CA ARG A 54 37.51 21.84 -5.92
C ARG A 54 36.44 22.53 -5.07
N TYR A 55 36.71 23.76 -4.61
CA TYR A 55 35.70 24.52 -3.84
C TYR A 55 34.49 24.94 -4.67
N ARG A 56 34.64 25.22 -5.95
CA ARG A 56 33.52 25.48 -6.85
C ARG A 56 32.61 24.27 -7.02
N GLU A 57 33.18 23.10 -7.12
CA GLU A 57 32.43 21.87 -7.26
C GLU A 57 31.68 21.53 -5.96
N LEU A 58 32.27 21.76 -4.79
CA LEU A 58 31.61 21.62 -3.49
C LEU A 58 30.48 22.62 -3.31
N ASP A 59 30.65 23.85 -3.79
CA ASP A 59 29.60 24.89 -3.71
C ASP A 59 28.39 24.51 -4.57
N LYS A 60 28.62 24.02 -5.79
CA LYS A 60 27.52 23.46 -6.63
C LYS A 60 26.76 22.35 -5.92
N LEU A 61 27.48 21.45 -5.24
CA LEU A 61 26.87 20.35 -4.50
C LEU A 61 26.03 20.88 -3.30
N SER A 62 26.52 21.89 -2.63
CA SER A 62 25.79 22.56 -1.54
C SER A 62 24.49 23.22 -2.01
N VAL A 63 24.52 23.91 -3.15
CA VAL A 63 23.34 24.50 -3.79
C VAL A 63 22.34 23.41 -4.15
N TYR A 64 22.80 22.31 -4.76
CA TYR A 64 21.97 21.17 -5.09
C TYR A 64 21.28 20.56 -3.87
N MET A 65 22.02 20.36 -2.77
CA MET A 65 21.42 19.88 -1.51
C MET A 65 20.36 20.86 -0.97
N GLY A 66 20.55 22.17 -1.14
CA GLY A 66 19.58 23.18 -0.79
C GLY A 66 18.27 23.08 -1.62
N GLU A 67 18.39 22.83 -2.91
CA GLU A 67 17.24 22.65 -3.81
C GLU A 67 16.44 21.38 -3.48
N ILE A 68 17.13 20.26 -3.18
CA ILE A 68 16.48 19.04 -2.69
C ILE A 68 15.70 19.32 -1.40
N SER A 69 16.31 20.03 -0.45
CA SER A 69 15.64 20.42 0.81
C SER A 69 14.37 21.25 0.57
N ASN A 70 14.31 22.01 -0.51
CA ASN A 70 13.15 22.80 -0.92
C ASN A 70 12.14 21.99 -1.77
N GLY A 71 12.40 20.69 -1.99
CA GLY A 71 11.49 19.77 -2.68
C GLY A 71 11.64 19.73 -4.20
N ASN A 72 12.74 20.20 -4.74
CA ASN A 72 13.06 20.11 -6.16
C ASN A 72 13.98 18.90 -6.42
N ASP A 73 13.38 17.73 -6.61
CA ASP A 73 14.07 16.43 -6.70
C ASP A 73 14.44 16.04 -8.15
N THR A 74 14.25 16.95 -9.14
CA THR A 74 14.39 16.61 -10.57
C THR A 74 15.78 16.80 -11.14
N LEU A 75 16.73 17.32 -10.37
CA LEU A 75 18.08 17.63 -10.82
C LEU A 75 18.96 16.39 -10.82
N ASP A 76 19.50 16.04 -11.99
CA ASP A 76 20.52 14.98 -12.14
C ASP A 76 21.93 15.58 -12.02
N VAL A 77 22.62 15.26 -10.92
CA VAL A 77 24.00 15.70 -10.65
C VAL A 77 25.05 14.64 -10.94
N ARG A 78 24.64 13.50 -11.52
CA ARG A 78 25.60 12.45 -11.88
C ARG A 78 26.59 12.98 -12.91
N ASP A 79 27.84 12.65 -12.74
CA ASP A 79 28.86 12.77 -13.77
C ASP A 79 29.56 11.42 -13.93
N ASN A 80 30.09 11.17 -15.13
CA ASN A 80 30.80 9.93 -15.46
C ASN A 80 32.32 10.09 -15.25
N GLN A 81 32.75 11.07 -14.43
CA GLN A 81 34.16 11.27 -14.14
C GLN A 81 34.59 10.33 -13.01
N GLU A 82 35.83 9.84 -13.09
CA GLU A 82 36.44 9.08 -12.01
C GLU A 82 36.95 10.05 -10.92
N GLY A 83 36.66 9.74 -9.66
CA GLY A 83 37.14 10.51 -8.52
C GLY A 83 36.23 10.49 -7.31
N GLU A 84 36.78 10.85 -6.15
CA GLU A 84 36.06 10.86 -4.85
C GLU A 84 34.84 11.76 -4.88
N LEU A 85 34.91 12.91 -5.57
CA LEU A 85 33.80 13.86 -5.69
C LEU A 85 32.64 13.27 -6.53
N SER A 86 32.94 12.49 -7.56
CA SER A 86 31.94 11.80 -8.37
C SER A 86 31.24 10.70 -7.58
N ILE A 87 31.97 9.92 -6.76
CA ILE A 87 31.39 8.96 -5.85
C ILE A 87 30.42 9.64 -4.88
N LEU A 88 30.81 10.79 -4.32
CA LEU A 88 29.96 11.58 -3.43
C LEU A 88 28.69 12.07 -4.14
N LYS A 89 28.80 12.62 -5.35
CA LYS A 89 27.66 13.05 -6.18
C LYS A 89 26.70 11.90 -6.44
N ASN A 90 27.21 10.73 -6.82
CA ASN A 90 26.39 9.54 -7.07
C ASN A 90 25.68 9.02 -5.81
N ASN A 91 26.35 9.05 -4.66
CA ASN A 91 25.74 8.66 -3.39
C ASN A 91 24.62 9.62 -2.97
N ILE A 92 24.84 10.92 -3.11
CA ILE A 92 23.82 11.96 -2.85
C ILE A 92 22.62 11.73 -3.77
N TYR A 93 22.84 11.50 -5.07
CA TYR A 93 21.77 11.22 -6.02
C TYR A 93 20.94 9.98 -5.63
N LYS A 94 21.60 8.88 -5.22
CA LYS A 94 20.88 7.68 -4.75
C LYS A 94 20.03 7.96 -3.52
N VAL A 95 20.55 8.72 -2.55
CA VAL A 95 19.79 9.10 -1.35
C VAL A 95 18.61 9.99 -1.73
N THR A 96 18.80 10.94 -2.66
CA THR A 96 17.71 11.80 -3.15
C THR A 96 16.61 11.00 -3.80
N LEU A 97 16.95 10.05 -4.68
CA LEU A 97 15.98 9.14 -5.31
C LEU A 97 15.18 8.36 -4.27
N MET A 98 15.86 7.78 -3.27
CA MET A 98 15.22 7.04 -2.18
C MET A 98 14.26 7.94 -1.38
N LEU A 99 14.68 9.16 -1.06
CA LEU A 99 13.83 10.13 -0.33
C LEU A 99 12.62 10.55 -1.16
N SER A 100 12.78 10.78 -2.46
CA SER A 100 11.68 11.11 -3.37
C SER A 100 10.68 9.97 -3.49
N GLU A 101 11.14 8.73 -3.61
CA GLU A 101 10.29 7.54 -3.60
C GLU A 101 9.52 7.41 -2.28
N HIS A 102 10.20 7.49 -1.14
CA HIS A 102 9.55 7.45 0.17
C HIS A 102 8.51 8.56 0.35
N ARG A 103 8.83 9.78 -0.09
CA ARG A 103 7.90 10.92 -0.06
C ARG A 103 6.64 10.64 -0.89
N SER A 104 6.82 10.08 -2.10
CA SER A 104 5.69 9.73 -2.96
C SER A 104 4.81 8.64 -2.37
N LEU A 105 5.41 7.63 -1.72
CA LEU A 105 4.68 6.57 -1.00
C LEU A 105 3.89 7.15 0.17
N LEU A 106 4.53 7.95 1.04
CA LEU A 106 3.87 8.62 2.16
C LEU A 106 2.72 9.53 1.71
N GLN A 107 2.89 10.24 0.59
CA GLN A 107 1.81 11.06 0.05
C GLN A 107 0.63 10.23 -0.44
N ARG A 108 0.88 9.10 -1.09
CA ARG A 108 -0.17 8.15 -1.49
C ARG A 108 -0.89 7.57 -0.27
N ASP A 109 -0.14 7.13 0.74
CA ASP A 109 -0.71 6.59 1.97
C ASP A 109 -1.57 7.64 2.68
N LYS A 110 -1.12 8.90 2.73
CA LYS A 110 -1.87 10.02 3.31
C LYS A 110 -3.19 10.25 2.56
N VAL A 111 -3.17 10.26 1.23
CA VAL A 111 -4.39 10.41 0.41
C VAL A 111 -5.34 9.25 0.67
N GLN A 112 -4.85 8.01 0.61
CA GLN A 112 -5.67 6.82 0.88
C GLN A 112 -6.30 6.84 2.28
N LEU A 113 -5.56 7.28 3.29
CA LEU A 113 -6.09 7.42 4.65
C LEU A 113 -7.17 8.51 4.73
N THR A 114 -6.95 9.65 4.08
CA THR A 114 -7.94 10.75 4.04
C THR A 114 -9.23 10.30 3.37
N ASP A 115 -9.13 9.62 2.22
CA ASP A 115 -10.27 9.08 1.49
C ASP A 115 -11.03 8.05 2.35
N ALA A 116 -10.31 7.12 3.00
CA ALA A 116 -10.91 6.13 3.88
C ALA A 116 -11.66 6.78 5.06
N ILE A 117 -11.10 7.81 5.70
CA ILE A 117 -11.77 8.54 6.80
C ILE A 117 -13.03 9.24 6.28
N SER A 118 -12.97 9.85 5.10
CA SER A 118 -14.11 10.49 4.46
C SER A 118 -15.23 9.49 4.20
N ASP A 119 -14.89 8.34 3.61
CA ASP A 119 -15.85 7.26 3.31
C ASP A 119 -16.49 6.70 4.58
N ILE A 120 -15.69 6.43 5.63
CA ILE A 120 -16.19 6.00 6.94
C ILE A 120 -17.20 7.01 7.50
N SER A 121 -16.84 8.30 7.47
CA SER A 121 -17.69 9.38 7.97
C SER A 121 -19.02 9.43 7.25
N HIS A 122 -19.02 9.28 5.93
CA HIS A 122 -20.24 9.22 5.12
C HIS A 122 -21.08 7.96 5.43
N GLN A 123 -20.46 6.79 5.57
CA GLN A 123 -21.17 5.54 5.86
C GLN A 123 -21.74 5.50 7.30
N LEU A 124 -21.16 6.25 8.25
CA LEU A 124 -21.70 6.40 9.59
C LEU A 124 -22.80 7.47 9.67
N LYS A 125 -22.66 8.57 8.93
CA LYS A 125 -23.62 9.69 8.98
C LYS A 125 -25.02 9.28 8.54
N THR A 126 -25.14 8.47 7.49
CA THR A 126 -26.44 8.06 6.94
C THR A 126 -27.29 7.27 7.97
N PRO A 127 -26.80 6.16 8.58
CA PRO A 127 -27.58 5.45 9.58
C PRO A 127 -27.84 6.28 10.84
N LEU A 128 -26.90 7.13 11.28
CA LEU A 128 -27.07 8.04 12.42
C LEU A 128 -28.21 9.03 12.16
N THR A 129 -28.23 9.68 11.00
CA THR A 129 -29.30 10.61 10.62
C THR A 129 -30.67 9.91 10.59
N SER A 130 -30.73 8.68 10.02
CA SER A 130 -31.95 7.89 9.98
C SER A 130 -32.44 7.55 11.41
N MET A 131 -31.55 7.12 12.29
CA MET A 131 -31.88 6.82 13.68
C MET A 131 -32.37 8.05 14.45
N THR A 132 -31.72 9.21 14.26
CA THR A 132 -32.15 10.47 14.89
C THR A 132 -33.56 10.84 14.46
N MET A 133 -33.85 10.77 13.15
CA MET A 133 -35.18 11.05 12.63
C MET A 133 -36.27 10.10 13.20
N MET A 134 -35.93 8.81 13.30
CA MET A 134 -36.85 7.83 13.88
C MET A 134 -37.06 8.04 15.39
N ALA A 135 -36.00 8.44 16.11
CA ALA A 135 -36.09 8.77 17.53
C ALA A 135 -36.98 10.01 17.76
N ASP A 136 -36.87 11.03 16.90
CA ASP A 136 -37.75 12.22 16.96
C ASP A 136 -39.20 11.84 16.70
N LEU A 137 -39.46 10.99 15.69
CA LEU A 137 -40.84 10.49 15.41
C LEU A 137 -41.38 9.64 16.55
N LEU A 138 -40.56 8.86 17.25
CA LEU A 138 -40.97 8.08 18.43
C LEU A 138 -41.39 8.94 19.62
N SER A 139 -41.00 10.22 19.64
CA SER A 139 -41.36 11.17 20.67
C SER A 139 -42.80 11.69 20.54
N ASP A 140 -43.51 11.40 19.42
CA ASP A 140 -44.93 11.77 19.25
C ASP A 140 -45.80 10.91 20.14
N PRO A 141 -46.58 11.52 21.09
CA PRO A 141 -47.49 10.80 21.96
C PRO A 141 -48.62 10.06 21.21
N ASN A 142 -49.02 10.55 20.03
CA ASN A 142 -50.09 10.03 19.22
C ASN A 142 -49.67 8.93 18.24
N LEU A 143 -48.39 8.50 18.28
CA LEU A 143 -47.87 7.45 17.41
C LEU A 143 -48.54 6.09 17.70
N SER A 144 -49.08 5.45 16.68
CA SER A 144 -49.69 4.15 16.80
C SER A 144 -48.69 3.08 17.28
N PRO A 145 -49.14 2.06 18.06
CA PRO A 145 -48.22 0.99 18.53
C PRO A 145 -47.52 0.25 17.40
N ALA A 146 -48.14 0.07 16.25
CA ALA A 146 -47.56 -0.56 15.07
C ALA A 146 -46.37 0.26 14.51
N LYS A 147 -46.57 1.57 14.35
CA LYS A 147 -45.49 2.47 13.90
C LYS A 147 -44.37 2.62 14.92
N ARG A 148 -44.67 2.58 16.20
CA ARG A 148 -43.67 2.57 17.28
C ARG A 148 -42.80 1.32 17.19
N SER A 149 -43.40 0.15 16.97
CA SER A 149 -42.67 -1.10 16.78
C SER A 149 -41.81 -1.06 15.52
N GLU A 150 -42.35 -0.56 14.41
CA GLU A 150 -41.62 -0.38 13.12
C GLU A 150 -40.38 0.51 13.28
N PHE A 151 -40.53 1.69 13.85
CA PHE A 151 -39.39 2.63 14.03
C PHE A 151 -38.32 2.07 14.97
N THR A 152 -38.78 1.40 16.07
CA THR A 152 -37.83 0.73 16.98
C THR A 152 -37.06 -0.39 16.27
N HIS A 153 -37.75 -1.18 15.43
CA HIS A 153 -37.10 -2.21 14.61
C HIS A 153 -36.07 -1.60 13.64
N HIS A 154 -36.43 -0.55 12.94
CA HIS A 154 -35.50 0.15 12.02
C HIS A 154 -34.27 0.73 12.74
N ILE A 155 -34.44 1.33 13.93
CA ILE A 155 -33.29 1.79 14.74
C ILE A 155 -32.37 0.61 15.06
N ARG A 156 -32.94 -0.55 15.46
CA ARG A 156 -32.13 -1.74 15.75
C ARG A 156 -31.32 -2.20 14.53
N VAL A 157 -31.94 -2.25 13.36
CA VAL A 157 -31.26 -2.62 12.10
C VAL A 157 -30.12 -1.66 11.78
N GLN A 158 -30.30 -0.34 12.01
CA GLN A 158 -29.22 0.64 11.79
C GLN A 158 -28.09 0.49 12.81
N LEU A 159 -28.40 0.16 14.07
CA LEU A 159 -27.37 -0.12 15.09
C LEU A 159 -26.53 -1.36 14.73
N GLU A 160 -27.19 -2.45 14.33
CA GLU A 160 -26.51 -3.69 13.88
C GLU A 160 -25.61 -3.42 12.67
N ARG A 161 -26.06 -2.55 11.75
CA ARG A 161 -25.27 -2.12 10.60
C ARG A 161 -24.02 -1.34 11.00
N ILE A 162 -24.13 -0.42 11.97
CA ILE A 162 -22.99 0.35 12.49
C ILE A 162 -22.02 -0.58 13.21
N ASP A 163 -22.50 -1.48 14.06
CA ASP A 163 -21.66 -2.45 14.77
C ASP A 163 -20.86 -3.33 13.80
N TRP A 164 -21.53 -3.85 12.77
CA TRP A 164 -20.87 -4.61 11.71
C TRP A 164 -19.81 -3.78 10.97
N LEU A 165 -20.12 -2.51 10.63
CA LEU A 165 -19.18 -1.60 9.95
C LEU A 165 -17.93 -1.37 10.80
N VAL A 166 -18.10 -1.02 12.07
CA VAL A 166 -16.99 -0.76 12.99
C VAL A 166 -16.12 -2.02 13.19
N SER A 167 -16.76 -3.17 13.42
CA SER A 167 -16.09 -4.45 13.58
C SER A 167 -15.29 -4.84 12.33
N SER A 168 -15.86 -4.64 11.14
CA SER A 168 -15.21 -4.91 9.86
C SER A 168 -13.99 -4.00 9.62
N LEU A 169 -14.12 -2.71 9.96
CA LEU A 169 -13.02 -1.75 9.86
C LEU A 169 -11.87 -2.08 10.81
N LEU A 170 -12.18 -2.48 12.05
CA LEU A 170 -11.16 -2.90 13.02
C LEU A 170 -10.44 -4.18 12.56
N LYS A 171 -11.16 -5.16 12.01
CA LYS A 171 -10.56 -6.36 11.42
C LYS A 171 -9.61 -5.99 10.28
N LEU A 172 -10.07 -5.16 9.35
CA LEU A 172 -9.31 -4.74 8.19
C LEU A 172 -8.05 -3.94 8.59
N SER A 173 -8.19 -3.01 9.54
CA SER A 173 -7.06 -2.25 10.08
C SER A 173 -5.98 -3.15 10.71
N LYS A 174 -6.38 -4.19 11.45
CA LYS A 174 -5.44 -5.16 12.03
C LYS A 174 -4.73 -6.00 10.96
N ILE A 175 -5.44 -6.36 9.88
CA ILE A 175 -4.84 -7.10 8.75
C ILE A 175 -3.80 -6.24 8.05
N ASP A 176 -4.13 -4.98 7.72
CA ASP A 176 -3.22 -4.06 7.03
C ASP A 176 -1.96 -3.73 7.86
N ALA A 177 -2.14 -3.53 9.15
CA ALA A 177 -1.03 -3.31 10.08
C ALA A 177 -0.17 -4.57 10.29
N LYS A 178 -0.54 -5.72 9.66
CA LYS A 178 0.11 -7.03 9.84
C LYS A 178 0.28 -7.43 11.31
N THR A 179 -0.68 -7.00 12.15
CA THR A 179 -0.66 -7.29 13.60
C THR A 179 -1.35 -8.60 13.95
N ILE A 180 -2.00 -9.23 12.96
CA ILE A 180 -2.67 -10.53 13.16
C ILE A 180 -1.67 -11.65 12.93
N PRO A 181 -1.43 -12.50 13.93
CA PRO A 181 -0.69 -13.74 13.74
C PRO A 181 -1.62 -14.78 13.08
N PHE A 182 -1.64 -14.84 11.75
CA PHE A 182 -2.38 -15.89 11.04
C PHE A 182 -1.82 -17.27 11.39
N LYS A 183 -2.69 -18.19 11.76
CA LYS A 183 -2.33 -19.58 11.95
C LYS A 183 -1.94 -20.22 10.62
N LYS A 184 -1.07 -21.23 10.68
CA LYS A 184 -0.63 -22.00 9.51
C LYS A 184 -0.99 -23.48 9.71
N ASP A 185 -2.28 -23.72 9.83
CA ASP A 185 -2.82 -25.07 10.01
C ASP A 185 -3.20 -25.68 8.66
N ARG A 186 -3.22 -27.02 8.60
CA ARG A 186 -3.76 -27.74 7.43
C ARG A 186 -5.28 -27.66 7.46
N ILE A 187 -5.88 -27.03 6.45
CA ILE A 187 -7.31 -26.77 6.34
C ILE A 187 -7.91 -27.69 5.29
N SER A 188 -8.93 -28.47 5.65
CA SER A 188 -9.80 -29.17 4.70
C SER A 188 -10.72 -28.15 4.02
N VAL A 189 -10.67 -28.07 2.68
CA VAL A 189 -11.52 -27.16 1.90
C VAL A 189 -13.00 -27.50 2.07
N LYS A 190 -13.36 -28.78 2.16
CA LYS A 190 -14.75 -29.23 2.41
C LYS A 190 -15.29 -28.64 3.71
N ASN A 191 -14.54 -28.76 4.82
CA ASN A 191 -14.96 -28.23 6.12
C ASN A 191 -15.04 -26.69 6.10
N LEU A 192 -14.12 -26.03 5.40
CA LEU A 192 -14.13 -24.59 5.22
C LEU A 192 -15.40 -24.12 4.50
N ILE A 193 -15.77 -24.78 3.40
CA ILE A 193 -16.97 -24.45 2.62
C ILE A 193 -18.22 -24.71 3.45
N GLN A 194 -18.32 -25.83 4.17
CA GLN A 194 -19.44 -26.10 5.06
C GLN A 194 -19.62 -24.99 6.10
N LYS A 195 -18.54 -24.55 6.74
CA LYS A 195 -18.58 -23.43 7.69
C LYS A 195 -18.99 -22.11 7.05
N ALA A 196 -18.50 -21.86 5.84
CA ALA A 196 -18.83 -20.63 5.13
C ALA A 196 -20.27 -20.57 4.62
N LEU A 197 -20.91 -21.69 4.42
CA LEU A 197 -22.30 -21.79 3.99
C LEU A 197 -23.30 -21.52 5.13
N GLU A 198 -22.96 -21.81 6.40
CA GLU A 198 -23.88 -21.64 7.55
C GLU A 198 -24.64 -20.30 7.53
N PRO A 199 -24.00 -19.13 7.38
CA PRO A 199 -24.67 -17.85 7.42
C PRO A 199 -25.44 -17.47 6.14
N VAL A 200 -25.27 -18.21 5.04
CA VAL A 200 -25.90 -17.88 3.75
C VAL A 200 -27.02 -18.84 3.35
N MET A 201 -27.13 -19.98 4.02
CA MET A 201 -28.16 -20.99 3.71
C MET A 201 -29.57 -20.43 3.82
N ILE A 202 -29.92 -19.74 4.92
CA ILE A 202 -31.26 -19.17 5.12
C ILE A 202 -31.59 -18.10 4.06
N PRO A 203 -30.71 -17.11 3.78
CA PRO A 203 -30.93 -16.18 2.67
C PRO A 203 -31.09 -16.85 1.30
N MET A 204 -30.37 -17.93 1.02
CA MET A 204 -30.49 -18.72 -0.23
C MET A 204 -31.84 -19.41 -0.31
N ASP A 205 -32.28 -20.04 0.78
CA ASP A 205 -33.61 -20.72 0.86
C ASP A 205 -34.75 -19.72 0.65
N ILE A 206 -34.69 -18.55 1.26
CA ILE A 206 -35.67 -17.47 1.08
C ILE A 206 -35.79 -17.05 -0.38
N LYS A 207 -34.65 -16.98 -1.09
CA LYS A 207 -34.60 -16.63 -2.52
C LYS A 207 -34.84 -17.85 -3.43
N GLY A 208 -35.00 -19.05 -2.92
CA GLY A 208 -35.16 -20.29 -3.71
C GLY A 208 -33.94 -20.58 -4.57
N GLN A 209 -32.78 -20.15 -4.17
CA GLN A 209 -31.53 -20.32 -4.91
C GLN A 209 -31.00 -21.75 -4.76
N THR A 210 -30.38 -22.30 -5.81
CA THR A 210 -29.79 -23.64 -5.81
C THR A 210 -28.30 -23.58 -5.55
N LEU A 211 -27.77 -24.58 -4.81
CA LEU A 211 -26.36 -24.71 -4.51
C LEU A 211 -25.82 -26.02 -5.09
N SER A 212 -24.70 -25.95 -5.81
CA SER A 212 -23.93 -27.13 -6.21
C SER A 212 -22.52 -27.07 -5.67
N ILE A 213 -22.01 -28.19 -5.15
CA ILE A 213 -20.64 -28.28 -4.61
C ILE A 213 -19.96 -29.48 -5.27
N VAL A 214 -18.81 -29.24 -5.92
CA VAL A 214 -18.04 -30.26 -6.61
C VAL A 214 -16.57 -30.16 -6.23
N GLY A 215 -15.97 -31.23 -5.73
CA GLY A 215 -14.55 -31.30 -5.39
C GLY A 215 -14.19 -32.57 -4.66
N ASP A 216 -12.89 -32.85 -4.54
CA ASP A 216 -12.39 -34.02 -3.81
C ASP A 216 -12.32 -33.67 -2.30
N ASP A 217 -12.85 -34.53 -1.45
CA ASP A 217 -12.90 -34.38 0.01
C ASP A 217 -11.50 -34.26 0.65
N ASN A 218 -10.44 -34.73 -0.01
CA ASN A 218 -9.07 -34.71 0.48
C ASN A 218 -8.35 -33.37 0.21
N VAL A 219 -8.94 -32.48 -0.57
CA VAL A 219 -8.33 -31.17 -0.91
C VAL A 219 -8.09 -30.34 0.32
N SER A 220 -6.86 -29.86 0.47
CA SER A 220 -6.43 -29.08 1.63
C SER A 220 -5.37 -28.04 1.26
N PHE A 221 -5.20 -27.03 2.12
CA PHE A 221 -4.13 -26.03 2.04
C PHE A 221 -3.65 -25.62 3.43
N ILE A 222 -2.57 -24.84 3.51
CA ILE A 222 -2.05 -24.31 4.76
C ILE A 222 -2.53 -22.87 4.95
N GLY A 223 -3.20 -22.58 6.07
CA GLY A 223 -3.74 -21.22 6.34
C GLY A 223 -4.40 -21.11 7.71
N ASP A 224 -5.15 -20.02 7.91
CA ASP A 224 -5.99 -19.80 9.10
C ASP A 224 -7.45 -20.08 8.75
N PHE A 225 -8.02 -21.10 9.40
CA PHE A 225 -9.38 -21.56 9.12
C PHE A 225 -10.41 -20.45 9.30
N ASN A 226 -10.34 -19.72 10.42
CA ASN A 226 -11.38 -18.73 10.76
C ASN A 226 -11.32 -17.51 9.84
N TRP A 227 -10.13 -17.00 9.56
CA TRP A 227 -9.94 -15.89 8.65
C TRP A 227 -10.30 -16.27 7.21
N THR A 228 -9.91 -17.46 6.76
CA THR A 228 -10.28 -17.91 5.42
C THR A 228 -11.78 -18.17 5.30
N ALA A 229 -12.44 -18.69 6.34
CA ALA A 229 -13.89 -18.81 6.36
C ALA A 229 -14.57 -17.43 6.24
N GLU A 230 -14.09 -16.42 6.94
CA GLU A 230 -14.59 -15.02 6.80
C GLU A 230 -14.46 -14.50 5.37
N ALA A 231 -13.31 -14.77 4.70
CA ALA A 231 -13.11 -14.37 3.31
C ALA A 231 -14.13 -15.06 2.36
N VAL A 232 -14.31 -16.36 2.51
CA VAL A 232 -15.27 -17.15 1.70
C VAL A 232 -16.71 -16.71 1.98
N ILE A 233 -17.08 -16.45 3.25
CA ILE A 233 -18.39 -15.91 3.64
C ILE A 233 -18.69 -14.59 2.93
N ASN A 234 -17.71 -13.67 2.88
CA ASN A 234 -17.90 -12.38 2.23
C ASN A 234 -18.12 -12.53 0.70
N ILE A 235 -17.45 -13.47 0.05
CA ILE A 235 -17.66 -13.76 -1.37
C ILE A 235 -19.04 -14.43 -1.57
N LEU A 236 -19.38 -15.42 -0.74
CA LEU A 236 -20.69 -16.09 -0.82
C LEU A 236 -21.85 -15.14 -0.58
N LYS A 237 -21.77 -14.27 0.44
CA LYS A 237 -22.77 -13.24 0.69
C LYS A 237 -22.98 -12.34 -0.53
N ASN A 238 -21.88 -11.92 -1.18
CA ASN A 238 -21.96 -11.15 -2.41
C ASN A 238 -22.65 -11.93 -3.53
N GLY A 239 -22.31 -13.21 -3.72
CA GLY A 239 -22.96 -14.09 -4.70
C GLY A 239 -24.47 -14.22 -4.43
N VAL A 240 -24.87 -14.55 -3.20
CA VAL A 240 -26.29 -14.68 -2.79
C VAL A 240 -27.05 -13.36 -2.98
N GLU A 241 -26.44 -12.22 -2.66
CA GLU A 241 -27.05 -10.89 -2.77
C GLU A 241 -27.36 -10.53 -4.23
N HIS A 242 -26.43 -10.79 -5.13
CA HIS A 242 -26.52 -10.41 -6.54
C HIS A 242 -27.14 -11.46 -7.46
N THR A 243 -27.34 -12.67 -6.98
CA THR A 243 -28.07 -13.74 -7.67
C THR A 243 -29.59 -13.53 -7.49
N PRO A 244 -30.39 -13.56 -8.59
CA PRO A 244 -31.84 -13.41 -8.51
C PRO A 244 -32.51 -14.59 -7.79
N GLU A 245 -33.80 -14.44 -7.51
CA GLU A 245 -34.64 -15.53 -7.01
C GLU A 245 -34.62 -16.70 -8.01
N GLY A 246 -34.51 -17.93 -7.51
CA GLY A 246 -34.41 -19.14 -8.30
C GLY A 246 -33.07 -19.33 -9.01
N GLY A 247 -32.10 -18.43 -8.80
CA GLY A 247 -30.78 -18.54 -9.41
C GLY A 247 -29.90 -19.65 -8.80
N ALA A 248 -28.65 -19.74 -9.26
CA ALA A 248 -27.75 -20.84 -8.87
C ALA A 248 -26.37 -20.31 -8.44
N ILE A 249 -25.81 -20.94 -7.40
CA ILE A 249 -24.45 -20.74 -6.95
C ILE A 249 -23.72 -22.08 -7.03
N ALA A 250 -22.55 -22.10 -7.67
CA ALA A 250 -21.71 -23.27 -7.79
C ALA A 250 -20.38 -23.06 -7.09
N ILE A 251 -19.95 -24.02 -6.29
CA ILE A 251 -18.64 -24.03 -5.63
C ILE A 251 -17.87 -25.24 -6.17
N THR A 252 -16.70 -24.99 -6.76
CA THR A 252 -15.81 -26.07 -7.17
C THR A 252 -14.46 -25.88 -6.51
N PHE A 253 -13.81 -26.99 -6.13
CA PHE A 253 -12.48 -26.91 -5.55
C PHE A 253 -11.61 -28.09 -5.99
N SER A 254 -10.35 -27.79 -6.20
CA SER A 254 -9.35 -28.76 -6.67
C SER A 254 -7.96 -28.43 -6.13
N GLU A 255 -7.08 -29.37 -6.21
CA GLU A 255 -5.68 -29.24 -5.78
C GLU A 255 -4.75 -29.78 -6.86
N ASN A 256 -3.68 -29.07 -7.12
CA ASN A 256 -2.59 -29.53 -8.00
C ASN A 256 -1.23 -29.39 -7.29
N ALA A 257 -0.13 -29.61 -8.00
CA ALA A 257 1.21 -29.54 -7.44
C ALA A 257 1.60 -28.11 -6.97
N LEU A 258 0.99 -27.05 -7.52
CA LEU A 258 1.38 -25.66 -7.28
C LEU A 258 0.45 -24.93 -6.32
N PHE A 259 -0.84 -25.19 -6.36
CA PHE A 259 -1.84 -24.50 -5.56
C PHE A 259 -3.09 -25.33 -5.28
N THR A 260 -3.83 -24.94 -4.27
CA THR A 260 -5.22 -25.34 -4.03
C THR A 260 -6.12 -24.21 -4.51
N GLU A 261 -7.14 -24.53 -5.29
CA GLU A 261 -8.06 -23.59 -5.90
C GLU A 261 -9.48 -23.81 -5.40
N VAL A 262 -10.17 -22.71 -5.09
CA VAL A 262 -11.61 -22.69 -4.78
C VAL A 262 -12.25 -21.70 -5.74
N ILE A 263 -13.26 -22.12 -6.46
CA ILE A 263 -14.03 -21.31 -7.41
C ILE A 263 -15.45 -21.21 -6.89
N ILE A 264 -15.94 -19.98 -6.78
CA ILE A 264 -17.32 -19.65 -6.41
C ILE A 264 -17.92 -18.90 -7.58
N ALA A 265 -18.92 -19.47 -8.22
CA ALA A 265 -19.59 -18.91 -9.38
C ALA A 265 -21.07 -18.70 -9.10
N ASP A 266 -21.62 -17.60 -9.55
CA ASP A 266 -23.04 -17.29 -9.52
C ASP A 266 -23.55 -17.01 -10.94
N ASN A 267 -24.86 -17.17 -11.16
CA ASN A 267 -25.53 -16.80 -12.40
C ASN A 267 -26.34 -15.48 -12.25
N GLY A 268 -25.84 -14.57 -11.46
CA GLY A 268 -26.44 -13.25 -11.23
C GLY A 268 -26.25 -12.28 -12.40
N LYS A 269 -26.44 -11.00 -12.12
CA LYS A 269 -26.36 -9.91 -13.12
C LYS A 269 -24.92 -9.65 -13.64
N GLY A 270 -23.92 -10.30 -13.03
CA GLY A 270 -22.53 -10.03 -13.35
C GLY A 270 -22.01 -8.66 -12.89
N ILE A 271 -20.72 -8.44 -13.09
CA ILE A 271 -20.02 -7.21 -12.76
C ILE A 271 -19.57 -6.53 -14.07
N PRO A 272 -19.94 -5.27 -14.31
CA PRO A 272 -19.47 -4.52 -15.48
C PRO A 272 -17.94 -4.49 -15.57
N LYS A 273 -17.38 -4.61 -16.77
CA LYS A 273 -15.93 -4.63 -16.99
C LYS A 273 -15.22 -3.39 -16.42
N GLU A 274 -15.89 -2.26 -16.44
CA GLU A 274 -15.38 -0.99 -15.88
C GLU A 274 -15.25 -1.03 -14.33
N ASP A 275 -16.05 -1.85 -13.64
CA ASP A 275 -16.07 -1.99 -12.19
C ASP A 275 -15.04 -3.03 -11.69
N LEU A 276 -14.69 -4.05 -12.50
CA LEU A 276 -13.80 -5.15 -12.11
C LEU A 276 -12.47 -4.70 -11.46
N PRO A 277 -11.76 -3.66 -11.95
CA PRO A 277 -10.51 -3.21 -11.32
C PRO A 277 -10.71 -2.60 -9.92
N TYR A 278 -11.94 -2.28 -9.55
CA TYR A 278 -12.24 -1.52 -8.34
C TYR A 278 -12.99 -2.31 -7.27
N ILE A 279 -13.54 -3.50 -7.56
CA ILE A 279 -14.41 -4.26 -6.63
C ILE A 279 -13.73 -4.65 -5.33
N PHE A 280 -12.41 -4.73 -5.29
CA PHE A 280 -11.62 -4.99 -4.08
C PHE A 280 -11.19 -3.71 -3.36
N LYS A 281 -11.54 -2.51 -3.87
CA LYS A 281 -11.34 -1.27 -3.13
C LYS A 281 -12.36 -1.15 -2.02
N ARG A 282 -11.94 -0.59 -0.89
CA ARG A 282 -12.81 -0.32 0.26
C ARG A 282 -13.88 0.68 -0.12
N PHE A 283 -15.09 0.47 0.37
CA PHE A 283 -16.26 1.32 0.15
C PHE A 283 -16.69 1.45 -1.32
N TYR A 284 -16.05 0.68 -2.21
CA TYR A 284 -16.46 0.69 -3.60
C TYR A 284 -17.81 0.00 -3.77
N LYS A 285 -18.71 0.65 -4.47
CA LYS A 285 -20.03 0.16 -4.84
C LYS A 285 -20.18 0.26 -6.34
N GLY A 286 -20.34 -0.86 -7.00
CA GLY A 286 -20.67 -0.88 -8.42
C GLY A 286 -22.06 -0.29 -8.68
N LYS A 287 -22.37 -0.03 -9.94
CA LYS A 287 -23.68 0.53 -10.37
C LYS A 287 -24.87 -0.34 -9.95
N ASN A 288 -24.66 -1.63 -9.79
CA ASN A 288 -25.68 -2.62 -9.41
C ASN A 288 -25.63 -3.02 -7.92
N ALA A 289 -24.95 -2.23 -7.07
CA ALA A 289 -24.85 -2.54 -5.66
C ALA A 289 -26.24 -2.52 -4.98
N ALA A 290 -26.50 -3.52 -4.13
CA ALA A 290 -27.75 -3.57 -3.37
C ALA A 290 -27.87 -2.42 -2.38
N GLU A 291 -29.12 -1.98 -2.11
CA GLU A 291 -29.42 -1.02 -1.05
C GLU A 291 -28.95 -1.60 0.29
N GLY A 292 -28.03 -0.92 0.95
CA GLY A 292 -27.50 -1.39 2.24
C GLY A 292 -26.09 -1.97 2.18
N SER A 293 -25.57 -2.36 1.00
CA SER A 293 -24.18 -2.77 0.84
C SER A 293 -23.22 -1.64 1.23
N ILE A 294 -22.16 -1.96 1.98
CA ILE A 294 -21.17 -0.96 2.46
C ILE A 294 -19.91 -0.96 1.58
N GLY A 295 -19.65 -2.03 0.82
CA GLY A 295 -18.48 -2.15 -0.03
C GLY A 295 -17.19 -2.53 0.70
N ILE A 296 -17.27 -3.23 1.84
CA ILE A 296 -16.10 -3.67 2.63
C ILE A 296 -15.84 -5.18 2.45
N GLY A 297 -16.87 -5.99 2.18
CA GLY A 297 -16.77 -7.44 2.21
C GLY A 297 -15.71 -8.02 1.25
N LEU A 298 -15.73 -7.61 -0.03
CA LEU A 298 -14.76 -8.07 -1.01
C LEU A 298 -13.34 -7.55 -0.74
N ALA A 299 -13.20 -6.31 -0.26
CA ALA A 299 -11.91 -5.76 0.17
C ALA A 299 -11.32 -6.56 1.34
N MET A 300 -12.16 -6.96 2.30
CA MET A 300 -11.75 -7.82 3.42
C MET A 300 -11.33 -9.21 2.94
N ALA A 301 -12.12 -9.83 2.05
CA ALA A 301 -11.79 -11.14 1.49
C ALA A 301 -10.42 -11.10 0.78
N HIS A 302 -10.19 -10.09 -0.04
CA HIS A 302 -8.92 -9.90 -0.73
C HIS A 302 -7.73 -9.72 0.26
N SER A 303 -7.88 -8.85 1.27
CA SER A 303 -6.84 -8.62 2.26
C SER A 303 -6.51 -9.88 3.08
N ILE A 304 -7.52 -10.66 3.48
CA ILE A 304 -7.34 -11.92 4.20
C ILE A 304 -6.56 -12.95 3.36
N VAL A 305 -6.97 -13.16 2.11
CA VAL A 305 -6.35 -14.14 1.23
C VAL A 305 -4.91 -13.72 0.88
N ALA A 306 -4.70 -12.44 0.53
CA ALA A 306 -3.37 -11.91 0.24
C ALA A 306 -2.41 -12.02 1.43
N SER A 307 -2.90 -11.82 2.67
CA SER A 307 -2.09 -11.98 3.88
C SER A 307 -1.67 -13.41 4.17
N GLN A 308 -2.29 -14.39 3.52
CA GLN A 308 -1.97 -15.81 3.59
C GLN A 308 -1.27 -16.33 2.31
N ASN A 309 -0.63 -15.44 1.53
CA ASN A 309 0.04 -15.75 0.26
C ASN A 309 -0.89 -16.38 -0.78
N GLY A 310 -2.18 -16.07 -0.72
CA GLY A 310 -3.16 -16.44 -1.73
C GLY A 310 -3.46 -15.28 -2.68
N VAL A 311 -4.21 -15.59 -3.74
CA VAL A 311 -4.68 -14.63 -4.74
C VAL A 311 -6.17 -14.83 -4.97
N ILE A 312 -6.93 -13.76 -5.16
CA ILE A 312 -8.31 -13.79 -5.62
C ILE A 312 -8.36 -13.16 -7.01
N ASP A 313 -8.78 -13.95 -7.99
CA ASP A 313 -9.11 -13.48 -9.33
C ASP A 313 -10.64 -13.42 -9.48
N VAL A 314 -11.12 -12.52 -10.33
CA VAL A 314 -12.55 -12.39 -10.65
C VAL A 314 -12.71 -12.37 -12.16
N THR A 315 -13.70 -13.08 -12.66
CA THR A 315 -14.13 -13.03 -14.06
C THR A 315 -15.64 -12.83 -14.10
N SER A 316 -16.08 -11.89 -14.91
CA SER A 316 -17.49 -11.60 -15.19
C SER A 316 -17.59 -10.92 -16.55
N ASP A 317 -18.65 -11.23 -17.29
CA ASP A 317 -18.96 -10.60 -18.58
C ASP A 317 -19.90 -9.39 -18.44
N GLY A 318 -20.44 -9.19 -17.23
CA GLY A 318 -21.39 -8.13 -16.92
C GLY A 318 -22.87 -8.49 -17.18
N GLU A 319 -23.18 -9.72 -17.61
CA GLU A 319 -24.54 -10.15 -17.99
C GLU A 319 -24.93 -11.53 -17.44
N THR A 320 -24.00 -12.48 -17.37
CA THR A 320 -24.30 -13.90 -17.15
C THR A 320 -23.78 -14.45 -15.81
N GLY A 321 -23.33 -13.58 -14.92
CA GLY A 321 -22.88 -13.95 -13.57
C GLY A 321 -21.44 -13.57 -13.28
N THR A 322 -20.98 -14.02 -12.11
CA THR A 322 -19.61 -13.71 -11.63
C THR A 322 -18.96 -14.98 -11.14
N GLN A 323 -17.67 -15.13 -11.43
CA GLN A 323 -16.83 -16.18 -10.92
C GLN A 323 -15.66 -15.62 -10.15
N PHE A 324 -15.58 -15.91 -8.84
CA PHE A 324 -14.43 -15.65 -8.00
C PHE A 324 -13.57 -16.89 -7.90
N ARG A 325 -12.27 -16.74 -8.09
CA ARG A 325 -11.27 -17.81 -8.05
C ARG A 325 -10.24 -17.50 -6.99
N ILE A 326 -10.18 -18.30 -5.94
CA ILE A 326 -9.25 -18.17 -4.83
C ILE A 326 -8.15 -19.24 -5.01
N LYS A 327 -6.88 -18.83 -5.00
CA LYS A 327 -5.73 -19.73 -5.06
C LYS A 327 -4.85 -19.59 -3.85
N PHE A 328 -4.53 -20.69 -3.19
CA PHE A 328 -3.54 -20.78 -2.12
C PHE A 328 -2.33 -21.54 -2.64
N TYR A 329 -1.20 -20.85 -2.77
CA TYR A 329 0.02 -21.44 -3.30
C TYR A 329 0.69 -22.33 -2.27
N LYS A 330 1.14 -23.50 -2.72
CA LYS A 330 1.94 -24.41 -1.91
C LYS A 330 3.34 -23.81 -1.76
N GLN A 331 3.86 -23.79 -0.55
CA GLN A 331 5.25 -23.43 -0.35
C GLN A 331 6.12 -24.55 -0.94
N VAL A 332 6.87 -24.25 -1.99
CA VAL A 332 7.94 -25.13 -2.45
C VAL A 332 9.03 -25.07 -1.38
N ILE A 333 9.22 -26.19 -0.69
CA ILE A 333 10.29 -26.37 0.31
C ILE A 333 11.63 -26.50 -0.42
#